data_f82a0f3411339bd6b486b3fe6d35c1a2
#
_entry.id   f82a0f3411339bd6b486b3fe6d35c1a2
#
_cell.length_a   1.000
_cell.length_b   1.000
_cell.length_c   1.000
_cell.angle_alpha   90.00
_cell.angle_beta   90.00
_cell.angle_gamma   90.00
#
_symmetry.space_group_name_H-M   'P 1'
#
loop_
_entity.id
_entity.type
_entity.pdbx_description
1 polymer ?
#
loop_
_entity_poly.entity_id
_entity_poly.type
_entity_poly.pdbx_seq_one_letter_code
_entity_poly.pdbx_strand_id
1 'polypeptide(L)' 'MIIDKVLAVYNISPLLLVVESDEGKLFELSLKDLKAAGHIFSDAAWKSLVEDYRIFNSQHAPR' A
#
# COMPACT_ATOMS: atom_id res chain seq x y z
N MET A 1 -5.13 -5.56 10.69
CA MET A 1 -3.94 -6.36 10.33
C MET A 1 -2.88 -5.41 9.79
N ILE A 2 -1.63 -5.68 10.09
CA ILE A 2 -0.55 -4.78 9.69
C ILE A 2 0.04 -5.26 8.38
N ILE A 3 0.10 -4.37 7.40
CA ILE A 3 0.73 -4.63 6.12
C ILE A 3 2.21 -4.31 6.27
N ASP A 4 3.06 -5.30 6.11
CA ASP A 4 4.48 -5.18 6.38
C ASP A 4 5.32 -5.07 5.12
N LYS A 5 4.84 -5.58 3.99
CA LYS A 5 5.58 -5.54 2.74
C LYS A 5 4.65 -5.20 1.59
N VAL A 6 5.18 -4.45 0.64
CA VAL A 6 4.51 -4.17 -0.62
C VAL A 6 5.25 -4.97 -1.68
N LEU A 7 4.57 -5.93 -2.28
CA LEU A 7 5.19 -6.85 -3.22
C LEU A 7 5.09 -6.37 -4.66
N ALA A 8 3.99 -5.71 -5.00
CA ALA A 8 3.80 -5.19 -6.34
C ALA A 8 2.76 -4.10 -6.33
N VAL A 9 2.84 -3.21 -7.30
CA VAL A 9 1.87 -2.15 -7.51
C VAL A 9 1.49 -2.16 -8.97
N TYR A 10 0.20 -2.30 -9.25
CA TYR A 10 -0.33 -2.23 -10.60
C TYR A 10 -0.95 -0.87 -10.79
N ASN A 11 -0.37 -0.11 -11.68
CA ASN A 11 -0.74 1.29 -11.89
C ASN A 11 -1.89 1.38 -12.89
N ILE A 12 -2.96 0.73 -12.55
CA ILE A 12 -4.18 0.74 -13.36
C ILE A 12 -5.26 1.46 -12.56
N SER A 13 -6.41 1.64 -13.15
CA SER A 13 -7.52 2.32 -12.48
C SER A 13 -8.60 1.30 -12.14
N PRO A 14 -8.83 1.02 -10.84
CA PRO A 14 -8.15 1.62 -9.68
C PRO A 14 -6.75 1.04 -9.46
N LEU A 15 -5.96 1.77 -8.70
CA LEU A 15 -4.62 1.34 -8.34
C LEU A 15 -4.70 0.10 -7.44
N LEU A 16 -4.07 -0.98 -7.85
CA LEU A 16 -4.05 -2.21 -7.09
C LEU A 16 -2.68 -2.45 -6.47
N LEU A 17 -2.70 -2.93 -5.24
CA LEU A 17 -1.49 -3.28 -4.51
C LEU A 17 -1.50 -4.77 -4.19
N VAL A 18 -0.35 -5.40 -4.30
CA VAL A 18 -0.15 -6.74 -3.77
C VAL A 18 0.74 -6.58 -2.55
N VAL A 19 0.22 -6.94 -1.40
CA VAL A 19 0.89 -6.69 -0.13
C VAL A 19 0.89 -7.95 0.72
N GLU A 20 1.81 -7.98 1.68
CA GLU A 20 1.91 -9.08 2.62
C GLU A 20 1.81 -8.54 4.03
N SER A 21 0.97 -9.17 4.85
CA SER A 21 0.83 -8.77 6.25
C SER A 21 2.00 -9.29 7.07
N ASP A 22 2.08 -8.81 8.31
CA ASP A 22 3.09 -9.28 9.25
C ASP A 22 2.92 -10.75 9.62
N GLU A 23 1.76 -11.34 9.30
CA GLU A 23 1.51 -12.76 9.51
C GLU A 23 1.74 -13.59 8.26
N GLY A 24 2.22 -12.97 7.18
CA GLY A 24 2.50 -13.67 5.95
C GLY A 24 1.30 -13.84 5.02
N LYS A 25 0.20 -13.18 5.29
CA LYS A 25 -0.97 -13.26 4.43
C LYS A 25 -0.83 -12.29 3.27
N LEU A 26 -1.27 -12.73 2.10
CA LEU A 26 -1.20 -11.92 0.90
C LEU A 26 -2.57 -11.31 0.59
N PHE A 27 -2.54 -10.06 0.17
CA PHE A 27 -3.75 -9.34 -0.23
C PHE A 27 -3.50 -8.65 -1.56
N GLU A 28 -4.52 -8.65 -2.41
CA GLU A 28 -4.50 -7.92 -3.67
C GLU A 28 -5.73 -7.03 -3.69
N LEU A 29 -5.57 -5.80 -3.25
CA LEU A 29 -6.66 -4.85 -3.12
C LEU A 29 -6.17 -3.46 -3.47
N SER A 30 -7.11 -2.58 -3.79
CA SER A 30 -6.77 -1.17 -3.95
C SER A 30 -6.40 -0.60 -2.58
N LEU A 31 -5.66 0.50 -2.59
CA LEU A 31 -5.31 1.16 -1.34
C LEU A 31 -6.56 1.56 -0.57
N LYS A 32 -7.56 2.07 -1.29
CA LYS A 32 -8.81 2.47 -0.66
C LYS A 32 -9.47 1.29 0.05
N ASP A 33 -9.49 0.14 -0.60
CA ASP A 33 -10.11 -1.05 -0.01
C ASP A 33 -9.31 -1.57 1.16
N LEU A 34 -7.98 -1.52 1.09
CA LEU A 34 -7.15 -1.92 2.22
C LEU A 34 -7.43 -1.05 3.44
N LYS A 35 -7.53 0.26 3.24
CA LYS A 35 -7.82 1.16 4.34
C LYS A 35 -9.24 0.95 4.88
N ALA A 36 -10.18 0.73 4.00
CA ALA A 36 -11.58 0.51 4.40
C ALA A 36 -11.72 -0.77 5.21
N ALA A 37 -10.90 -1.77 4.92
CA ALA A 37 -10.92 -3.03 5.66
C ALA A 37 -10.18 -2.95 6.99
N GLY A 38 -9.57 -1.81 7.31
CA GLY A 38 -8.90 -1.63 8.58
C GLY A 38 -7.44 -2.06 8.60
N HIS A 39 -6.85 -2.28 7.43
CA HIS A 39 -5.43 -2.62 7.37
C HIS A 39 -4.59 -1.37 7.59
N ILE A 40 -3.50 -1.54 8.34
CA ILE A 40 -2.58 -0.45 8.66
C ILE A 40 -1.22 -0.81 8.07
N PHE A 41 -0.59 0.15 7.42
CA PHE A 41 0.73 -0.07 6.84
C PHE A 41 1.80 0.20 7.89
N SER A 42 2.78 -0.72 7.97
CA SER A 42 3.96 -0.48 8.79
C SER A 42 4.77 0.68 8.20
N ASP A 43 5.66 1.24 8.99
CA ASP A 43 6.52 2.31 8.50
C ASP A 43 7.33 1.87 7.29
N ALA A 44 7.84 0.64 7.33
CA ALA A 44 8.62 0.11 6.22
C ALA A 44 7.79 -0.03 4.95
N ALA A 45 6.56 -0.55 5.08
CA ALA A 45 5.68 -0.70 3.93
C ALA A 45 5.25 0.66 3.38
N TRP A 46 4.93 1.59 4.25
CA TRP A 46 4.55 2.94 3.83
C TRP A 46 5.71 3.62 3.10
N LYS A 47 6.91 3.50 3.64
CA LYS A 47 8.09 4.07 3.02
C LYS A 47 8.33 3.48 1.64
N SER A 48 8.14 2.17 1.50
CA SER A 48 8.27 1.51 0.22
C SER A 48 7.27 2.07 -0.80
N LEU A 49 6.01 2.25 -0.39
CA LEU A 49 5.01 2.84 -1.27
C LEU A 49 5.43 4.23 -1.72
N VAL A 50 5.86 5.06 -0.79
CA VAL A 50 6.18 6.45 -1.09
C VAL A 50 7.47 6.58 -1.90
N GLU A 51 8.51 5.83 -1.54
CA GLU A 51 9.81 6.01 -2.14
C GLU A 51 10.06 5.11 -3.33
N ASP A 52 9.72 3.83 -3.19
CA ASP A 52 10.01 2.87 -4.25
C ASP A 52 9.01 2.95 -5.39
N TYR A 53 7.77 3.19 -5.07
CA TYR A 53 6.70 3.21 -6.06
C TYR A 53 6.18 4.60 -6.34
N ARG A 54 6.53 5.57 -5.53
CA ARG A 54 6.16 6.98 -5.69
C ARG A 54 4.65 7.17 -5.78
N ILE A 55 3.92 6.36 -5.03
CA ILE A 55 2.47 6.35 -5.13
C ILE A 55 1.84 7.64 -4.64
N PHE A 56 2.41 8.23 -3.59
CA PHE A 56 1.77 9.35 -2.92
C PHE A 56 2.45 10.67 -3.09
N ASN A 57 3.43 10.75 -3.97
CA ASN A 57 4.16 11.99 -4.11
C ASN A 57 3.25 13.16 -4.47
N SER A 58 2.39 12.97 -5.46
CA SER A 58 1.49 14.04 -5.86
C SER A 58 0.30 14.17 -4.93
N GLN A 59 -0.14 13.07 -4.33
CA GLN A 59 -1.31 13.11 -3.47
C GLN A 59 -1.03 13.76 -2.14
N HIS A 60 0.21 13.75 -1.71
CA HIS A 60 0.61 14.34 -0.46
C HIS A 60 1.30 15.67 -0.64
N ALA A 61 1.29 16.18 -1.83
CA ALA A 61 1.77 17.53 -2.05
C ALA A 61 0.92 18.45 -1.21
N PRO A 62 1.50 19.15 -0.32
CA PRO A 62 0.70 19.95 0.58
C PRO A 62 0.11 21.09 -0.13
N ARG A 63 -0.34 20.69 -0.05
CA ARG A 63 -0.68 21.41 -0.34
C ARG A 63 -0.63 22.38 -0.18
#